data_2f162f3fadca4a773d1ba6d5c95c0517
#
_entry.id   2f162f3fadca4a773d1ba6d5c95c0517
#
_cell.length_a   1.000
_cell.length_b   1.000
_cell.length_c   1.000
_cell.angle_alpha   90.00
_cell.angle_beta   90.00
_cell.angle_gamma   90.00
#
_symmetry.space_group_name_H-M   'P 1'
#
loop_
_entity.id
_entity.type
_entity.pdbx_description
1 polymer ?
#
loop_
_entity_poly.entity_id
_entity_poly.type
_entity_poly.pdbx_seq_one_letter_code
_entity_poly.pdbx_strand_id
1 'polypeptide(L)'
;MSCRSLADRIDALLPQTQCTECGYDGCRPYADAIAEGAAPVNRCPPGGDEGVAALAALLETPVLPLDLERGEPGPLLVARIDESHCIGCTLCIQACPVDAIVGANKHMHTVLADWCTGCDLCVAPCPVDCIQMVPAGRAWSAQDAAVSRQRHRSHLALSLIHISE
;
A
#
# COMPACT_ATOMS: atom_id res chain seq x y z
N MET A 1 -7.73 22.62 18.08
CA MET A 1 -8.13 21.27 17.64
C MET A 1 -8.42 21.32 16.15
N SER A 2 -7.64 20.61 15.35
CA SER A 2 -7.98 20.49 13.94
C SER A 2 -9.18 19.56 13.80
N CYS A 3 -10.22 20.04 13.17
CA CYS A 3 -11.38 19.24 12.84
C CYS A 3 -10.98 18.31 11.69
N ARG A 4 -10.79 17.03 11.99
CA ARG A 4 -10.49 16.05 10.94
C ARG A 4 -11.70 15.82 10.06
N SER A 5 -11.52 15.88 8.74
CA SER A 5 -12.58 15.58 7.80
C SER A 5 -12.99 14.10 7.91
N LEU A 6 -14.17 13.76 7.36
CA LEU A 6 -14.60 12.36 7.31
C LEU A 6 -13.56 11.51 6.56
N ALA A 7 -13.02 12.01 5.46
CA ALA A 7 -11.98 11.31 4.71
C ALA A 7 -10.72 11.06 5.55
N ASP A 8 -10.31 12.04 6.37
CA ASP A 8 -9.17 11.88 7.28
C ASP A 8 -9.41 10.76 8.30
N ARG A 9 -10.62 10.70 8.83
CA ARG A 9 -11.02 9.68 9.81
C ARG A 9 -11.05 8.29 9.18
N ILE A 10 -11.54 8.18 7.96
CA ILE A 10 -11.55 6.93 7.19
C ILE A 10 -10.11 6.50 6.87
N ASP A 11 -9.29 7.41 6.37
CA ASP A 11 -7.90 7.14 6.04
C ASP A 11 -7.12 6.62 7.26
N ALA A 12 -7.42 7.12 8.45
CA ALA A 12 -6.77 6.68 9.69
C ALA A 12 -7.08 5.22 10.04
N LEU A 13 -8.19 4.67 9.53
CA LEU A 13 -8.59 3.27 9.76
C LEU A 13 -8.04 2.30 8.69
N LEU A 14 -7.54 2.82 7.57
CA LEU A 14 -7.02 1.98 6.49
C LEU A 14 -5.60 1.48 6.84
N PRO A 15 -5.20 0.29 6.33
CA PRO A 15 -3.91 -0.31 6.67
C PRO A 15 -2.70 0.40 6.06
N GLN A 16 -2.90 1.28 5.07
CA GLN A 16 -1.84 2.08 4.44
C GLN A 16 -0.77 1.26 3.71
N THR A 17 -1.13 0.11 3.19
CA THR A 17 -0.21 -0.69 2.37
C THR A 17 -0.02 -0.12 0.97
N GLN A 18 -0.92 0.76 0.53
CA GLN A 18 -0.91 1.42 -0.79
C GLN A 18 -0.94 0.42 -1.95
N CYS A 19 -1.59 -0.72 -1.74
CA CYS A 19 -1.55 -1.86 -2.67
C CYS A 19 -2.41 -1.69 -3.93
N THR A 20 -3.31 -0.71 -3.96
CA THR A 20 -4.26 -0.44 -5.05
C THR A 20 -5.28 -1.56 -5.34
N GLU A 21 -5.32 -2.61 -4.55
CA GLU A 21 -6.26 -3.73 -4.74
C GLU A 21 -7.72 -3.31 -4.65
N CYS A 22 -8.02 -2.22 -3.91
CA CYS A 22 -9.35 -1.64 -3.84
C CYS A 22 -9.84 -1.00 -5.15
N GLY A 23 -8.96 -0.85 -6.14
CA GLY A 23 -9.25 -0.21 -7.42
C GLY A 23 -8.94 1.29 -7.44
N TYR A 24 -8.36 1.83 -6.38
CA TYR A 24 -7.95 3.23 -6.28
C TYR A 24 -6.43 3.34 -6.21
N ASP A 25 -5.88 4.52 -6.48
CA ASP A 25 -4.43 4.75 -6.57
C ASP A 25 -3.69 4.78 -5.22
N GLY A 26 -4.33 4.31 -4.17
CA GLY A 26 -3.77 4.26 -2.83
C GLY A 26 -4.89 4.33 -1.79
N CYS A 27 -4.52 4.36 -0.52
CA CYS A 27 -5.48 4.36 0.57
C CYS A 27 -6.23 5.68 0.68
N ARG A 28 -5.59 6.83 0.48
CA ARG A 28 -6.25 8.14 0.57
C ARG A 28 -7.32 8.33 -0.52
N PRO A 29 -7.09 8.04 -1.81
CA PRO A 29 -8.16 8.11 -2.81
C PRO A 29 -9.34 7.21 -2.49
N TYR A 30 -9.11 6.04 -1.92
CA TYR A 30 -10.19 5.17 -1.47
C TYR A 30 -10.96 5.78 -0.30
N ALA A 31 -10.26 6.37 0.68
CA ALA A 31 -10.90 7.07 1.80
C ALA A 31 -11.77 8.22 1.32
N ASP A 32 -11.29 9.01 0.35
CA ASP A 32 -12.06 10.11 -0.25
C ASP A 32 -13.32 9.60 -0.94
N ALA A 33 -13.22 8.49 -1.69
CA ALA A 33 -14.36 7.89 -2.38
C ALA A 33 -15.40 7.35 -1.40
N ILE A 34 -15.00 6.75 -0.28
CA ILE A 34 -15.92 6.32 0.77
C ILE A 34 -16.62 7.53 1.39
N ALA A 35 -15.87 8.60 1.69
CA ALA A 35 -16.43 9.82 2.29
C ALA A 35 -17.48 10.48 1.39
N GLU A 36 -17.30 10.39 0.08
CA GLU A 36 -18.21 10.93 -0.93
C GLU A 36 -19.39 9.99 -1.23
N GLY A 37 -19.40 8.79 -0.67
CA GLY A 37 -20.41 7.79 -0.97
C GLY A 37 -20.24 7.08 -2.30
N ALA A 38 -19.08 7.24 -2.95
CA ALA A 38 -18.79 6.64 -4.26
C ALA A 38 -18.26 5.22 -4.17
N ALA A 39 -17.81 4.76 -3.00
CA ALA A 39 -17.24 3.42 -2.80
C ALA A 39 -17.78 2.77 -1.53
N PRO A 40 -18.01 1.43 -1.55
CA PRO A 40 -18.38 0.70 -0.34
C PRO A 40 -17.15 0.47 0.57
N VAL A 41 -17.41 0.11 1.82
CA VAL A 41 -16.37 -0.06 2.85
C VAL A 41 -15.65 -1.40 2.79
N ASN A 42 -16.02 -2.29 1.89
CA ASN A 42 -15.59 -3.69 1.85
C ASN A 42 -14.54 -4.02 0.78
N ARG A 43 -13.84 -3.03 0.23
CA ARG A 43 -12.90 -3.20 -0.88
C ARG A 43 -11.43 -3.31 -0.48
N CYS A 44 -11.11 -3.36 0.80
CA CYS A 44 -9.70 -3.38 1.26
C CYS A 44 -9.31 -4.77 1.77
N PRO A 45 -8.65 -5.63 0.94
CA PRO A 45 -8.25 -6.96 1.39
C PRO A 45 -7.26 -6.94 2.57
N PRO A 46 -6.22 -6.08 2.60
CA PRO A 46 -5.32 -6.05 3.76
C PRO A 46 -5.99 -5.65 5.07
N GLY A 47 -7.07 -4.86 5.01
CA GLY A 47 -7.84 -4.48 6.19
C GLY A 47 -8.69 -5.61 6.75
N GLY A 48 -9.07 -6.57 5.91
CA GLY A 48 -9.89 -7.72 6.28
C GLY A 48 -11.26 -7.34 6.83
N ASP A 49 -11.93 -8.29 7.46
CA ASP A 49 -13.25 -8.08 8.07
C ASP A 49 -13.21 -7.06 9.22
N GLU A 50 -12.10 -7.00 9.96
CA GLU A 50 -11.91 -5.99 11.02
C GLU A 50 -11.93 -4.58 10.46
N GLY A 51 -11.29 -4.37 9.30
CA GLY A 51 -11.29 -3.09 8.61
C GLY A 51 -12.69 -2.70 8.15
N VAL A 52 -13.44 -3.63 7.59
CA VAL A 52 -14.83 -3.41 7.18
C VAL A 52 -15.69 -3.01 8.39
N ALA A 53 -15.55 -3.73 9.50
CA ALA A 53 -16.30 -3.47 10.72
C ALA A 53 -15.97 -2.07 11.29
N ALA A 54 -14.69 -1.69 11.31
CA ALA A 54 -14.27 -0.38 11.79
C ALA A 54 -14.83 0.77 10.94
N LEU A 55 -14.79 0.62 9.62
CA LEU A 55 -15.34 1.62 8.69
C LEU A 55 -16.85 1.70 8.79
N ALA A 56 -17.52 0.57 8.89
CA ALA A 56 -18.98 0.52 9.05
C ALA A 56 -19.41 1.18 10.36
N ALA A 57 -18.67 0.97 11.46
CA ALA A 57 -18.95 1.61 12.74
C ALA A 57 -18.76 3.13 12.68
N LEU A 58 -17.70 3.59 12.00
CA LEU A 58 -17.45 5.03 11.82
C LEU A 58 -18.58 5.71 11.05
N LEU A 59 -19.10 5.05 10.01
CA LEU A 59 -20.13 5.60 9.11
C LEU A 59 -21.54 5.28 9.55
N GLU A 60 -21.71 4.49 10.62
CA GLU A 60 -23.01 4.03 11.10
C GLU A 60 -23.81 3.28 10.01
N THR A 61 -23.10 2.45 9.24
CA THR A 61 -23.67 1.63 8.16
C THR A 61 -23.61 0.15 8.52
N PRO A 62 -24.41 -0.73 7.87
CA PRO A 62 -24.29 -2.16 8.08
C PRO A 62 -22.90 -2.70 7.68
N VAL A 63 -22.44 -3.73 8.40
CA VAL A 63 -21.21 -4.43 8.05
C VAL A 63 -21.47 -5.28 6.80
N LEU A 64 -20.63 -5.09 5.76
CA LEU A 64 -20.70 -5.86 4.52
C LEU A 64 -19.65 -6.98 4.55
N PRO A 65 -19.88 -8.11 3.86
CA PRO A 65 -18.81 -9.09 3.67
C PRO A 65 -17.69 -8.50 2.82
N LEU A 66 -16.45 -8.89 3.10
CA LEU A 66 -15.29 -8.43 2.33
C LEU A 66 -15.44 -8.85 0.87
N ASP A 67 -15.12 -7.93 -0.04
CA ASP A 67 -15.16 -8.19 -1.49
C ASP A 67 -13.94 -9.02 -1.90
N LEU A 68 -14.10 -10.34 -1.95
CA LEU A 68 -13.04 -11.28 -2.28
C LEU A 68 -12.56 -11.19 -3.74
N GLU A 69 -13.33 -10.53 -4.62
CA GLU A 69 -12.89 -10.26 -5.99
C GLU A 69 -11.70 -9.30 -6.04
N ARG A 70 -11.51 -8.50 -4.99
CA ARG A 70 -10.38 -7.56 -4.87
C ARG A 70 -9.14 -8.22 -4.29
N GLY A 71 -9.24 -9.39 -3.69
CA GLY A 71 -8.18 -10.13 -3.05
C GLY A 71 -8.62 -10.70 -1.71
N GLU A 72 -7.81 -11.57 -1.14
CA GLU A 72 -8.07 -12.19 0.14
C GLU A 72 -7.11 -11.66 1.20
N PRO A 73 -7.57 -11.47 2.46
CA PRO A 73 -6.66 -11.16 3.54
C PRO A 73 -5.73 -12.34 3.81
N GLY A 74 -4.48 -12.05 4.14
CA GLY A 74 -3.49 -13.08 4.41
C GLY A 74 -2.36 -12.54 5.27
N PRO A 75 -1.35 -13.37 5.56
CA PRO A 75 -0.20 -12.95 6.35
C PRO A 75 0.58 -11.85 5.61
N LEU A 76 1.30 -11.03 6.37
CA LEU A 76 2.16 -10.00 5.78
C LEU A 76 3.29 -10.67 5.00
N LEU A 77 3.39 -10.29 3.73
CA LEU A 77 4.51 -10.68 2.86
C LEU A 77 5.36 -9.45 2.60
N VAL A 78 6.64 -9.66 2.33
CA VAL A 78 7.54 -8.60 1.88
C VAL A 78 8.23 -9.04 0.61
N ALA A 79 8.60 -8.08 -0.23
CA ALA A 79 9.32 -8.36 -1.46
C ALA A 79 10.77 -8.71 -1.16
N ARG A 80 11.32 -9.64 -1.93
CA ARG A 80 12.74 -10.01 -1.88
C ARG A 80 13.27 -10.04 -3.30
N ILE A 81 14.36 -9.32 -3.54
CA ILE A 81 15.01 -9.29 -4.84
C ILE A 81 16.13 -10.31 -4.85
N ASP A 82 16.15 -11.20 -5.85
CA ASP A 82 17.31 -12.05 -6.12
C ASP A 82 18.38 -11.20 -6.80
N GLU A 83 19.32 -10.72 -6.01
CA GLU A 83 20.35 -9.80 -6.46
C GLU A 83 21.24 -10.39 -7.56
N SER A 84 21.38 -11.73 -7.62
CA SER A 84 22.16 -12.38 -8.66
C SER A 84 21.53 -12.31 -10.05
N HIS A 85 20.22 -12.10 -10.12
CA HIS A 85 19.47 -11.98 -11.37
C HIS A 85 19.04 -10.55 -11.69
N CYS A 86 19.14 -9.62 -10.73
CA CYS A 86 18.75 -8.23 -10.92
C CYS A 86 19.65 -7.52 -11.93
N ILE A 87 19.03 -6.88 -12.94
CA ILE A 87 19.76 -6.15 -13.99
C ILE A 87 19.83 -4.65 -13.75
N GLY A 88 19.23 -4.15 -12.66
CA GLY A 88 19.27 -2.73 -12.30
C GLY A 88 18.43 -1.83 -13.19
N CYS A 89 17.29 -2.33 -13.69
CA CYS A 89 16.41 -1.57 -14.62
C CYS A 89 15.63 -0.44 -13.96
N THR A 90 15.59 -0.36 -12.62
CA THR A 90 14.90 0.65 -11.79
C THR A 90 13.37 0.63 -11.84
N LEU A 91 12.72 -0.22 -12.60
CA LEU A 91 11.26 -0.26 -12.72
C LEU A 91 10.56 -0.57 -11.38
N CYS A 92 11.17 -1.43 -10.55
CA CYS A 92 10.63 -1.74 -9.23
C CYS A 92 10.69 -0.55 -8.28
N ILE A 93 11.75 0.26 -8.37
CA ILE A 93 11.88 1.49 -7.57
C ILE A 93 10.76 2.46 -7.91
N GLN A 94 10.48 2.64 -9.20
CA GLN A 94 9.40 3.50 -9.68
C GLN A 94 8.03 3.01 -9.24
N ALA A 95 7.85 1.69 -9.14
CA ALA A 95 6.58 1.09 -8.75
C ALA A 95 6.32 1.11 -7.23
N CYS A 96 7.38 1.20 -6.41
CA CYS A 96 7.23 1.12 -4.95
C CYS A 96 6.59 2.41 -4.38
N PRO A 97 5.41 2.31 -3.74
CA PRO A 97 4.69 3.49 -3.25
C PRO A 97 5.29 4.11 -1.99
N VAL A 98 6.23 3.43 -1.32
CA VAL A 98 6.81 3.86 -0.04
C VAL A 98 8.33 3.95 -0.09
N ASP A 99 8.92 3.89 -1.26
CA ASP A 99 10.38 3.97 -1.48
C ASP A 99 11.18 2.93 -0.67
N ALA A 100 10.64 1.72 -0.58
CA ALA A 100 11.27 0.63 0.17
C ALA A 100 12.39 -0.09 -0.60
N ILE A 101 12.63 0.27 -1.86
CA ILE A 101 13.65 -0.37 -2.70
C ILE A 101 14.78 0.61 -2.94
N VAL A 102 16.00 0.18 -2.68
CA VAL A 102 17.21 0.98 -2.88
C VAL A 102 18.09 0.34 -3.94
N GLY A 103 18.75 1.18 -4.72
CA GLY A 103 19.61 0.75 -5.81
C GLY A 103 19.86 1.88 -6.78
N ALA A 104 20.63 1.60 -7.83
CA ALA A 104 20.93 2.57 -8.87
C ALA A 104 20.85 1.91 -10.24
N ASN A 105 20.69 2.73 -11.28
CA ASN A 105 20.63 2.24 -12.65
C ASN A 105 21.84 1.36 -12.98
N LYS A 106 21.57 0.16 -13.51
CA LYS A 106 22.56 -0.86 -13.85
C LYS A 106 23.31 -1.47 -12.66
N HIS A 107 22.83 -1.25 -11.46
CA HIS A 107 23.36 -1.86 -10.23
C HIS A 107 22.28 -2.69 -9.55
N MET A 108 22.68 -3.64 -8.71
CA MET A 108 21.76 -4.47 -7.96
C MET A 108 20.84 -3.62 -7.07
N HIS A 109 19.60 -4.06 -6.93
CA HIS A 109 18.64 -3.44 -6.03
C HIS A 109 18.36 -4.35 -4.84
N THR A 110 18.00 -3.76 -3.70
CA THR A 110 17.57 -4.51 -2.52
C THR A 110 16.33 -3.87 -1.91
N VAL A 111 15.52 -4.68 -1.24
CA VAL A 111 14.31 -4.23 -0.55
C VAL A 111 14.61 -4.02 0.93
N LEU A 112 14.21 -2.88 1.45
CA LEU A 112 14.22 -2.61 2.89
C LEU A 112 12.98 -3.30 3.48
N ALA A 113 13.17 -4.48 4.04
CA ALA A 113 12.07 -5.33 4.50
C ALA A 113 11.18 -4.63 5.53
N ASP A 114 11.77 -3.81 6.40
CA ASP A 114 11.03 -3.06 7.42
C ASP A 114 10.16 -1.95 6.83
N TRP A 115 10.42 -1.55 5.58
CA TRP A 115 9.67 -0.52 4.88
C TRP A 115 8.62 -1.11 3.94
N CYS A 116 8.83 -2.34 3.47
CA CYS A 116 7.96 -2.99 2.50
C CYS A 116 6.56 -3.21 3.09
N THR A 117 5.52 -2.83 2.34
CA THR A 117 4.13 -2.96 2.76
C THR A 117 3.45 -4.25 2.27
N GLY A 118 4.15 -5.04 1.45
CA GLY A 118 3.58 -6.27 0.89
C GLY A 118 2.60 -6.04 -0.26
N CYS A 119 2.64 -4.88 -0.90
CA CYS A 119 1.68 -4.50 -1.96
C CYS A 119 1.90 -5.22 -3.29
N ASP A 120 3.02 -5.89 -3.48
CA ASP A 120 3.48 -6.60 -4.69
C ASP A 120 3.54 -5.80 -6.00
N LEU A 121 3.38 -4.49 -5.96
CA LEU A 121 3.39 -3.63 -7.15
C LEU A 121 4.72 -3.64 -7.91
N CYS A 122 5.81 -4.03 -7.26
CA CYS A 122 7.14 -4.12 -7.88
C CYS A 122 7.34 -5.40 -8.70
N VAL A 123 6.56 -6.44 -8.45
CA VAL A 123 6.76 -7.77 -9.05
C VAL A 123 6.48 -7.75 -10.55
N ALA A 124 5.32 -7.25 -10.97
CA ALA A 124 4.91 -7.25 -12.37
C ALA A 124 5.85 -6.46 -13.30
N PRO A 125 6.38 -5.27 -12.92
CA PRO A 125 7.28 -4.52 -13.80
C PRO A 125 8.66 -5.15 -13.99
N CYS A 126 9.07 -6.10 -13.14
CA CYS A 126 10.39 -6.71 -13.23
C CYS A 126 10.51 -7.57 -14.50
N PRO A 127 11.40 -7.20 -15.46
CA PRO A 127 11.49 -7.93 -16.74
C PRO A 127 12.18 -9.29 -16.63
N VAL A 128 12.86 -9.57 -15.52
CA VAL A 128 13.63 -10.83 -15.32
C VAL A 128 13.06 -11.67 -14.18
N ASP A 129 11.89 -11.30 -13.64
CA ASP A 129 11.18 -12.02 -12.58
C ASP A 129 12.06 -12.35 -11.37
N CYS A 130 12.94 -11.42 -10.97
CA CYS A 130 13.85 -11.63 -9.84
C CYS A 130 13.27 -11.21 -8.49
N ILE A 131 12.00 -10.83 -8.44
CA ILE A 131 11.33 -10.39 -7.21
C ILE A 131 10.31 -11.43 -6.79
N GLN A 132 10.40 -11.86 -5.52
CA GLN A 132 9.46 -12.79 -4.91
C GLN A 132 8.87 -12.20 -3.64
N MET A 133 7.61 -12.54 -3.36
CA MET A 133 6.99 -12.19 -2.09
C MET A 133 7.23 -13.32 -1.09
N VAL A 134 7.79 -12.98 0.05
CA VAL A 134 8.15 -13.96 1.10
C VAL A 134 7.50 -13.56 2.43
N PRO A 135 7.22 -14.52 3.34
CA PRO A 135 6.65 -14.18 4.64
C PRO A 135 7.54 -13.22 5.43
N ALA A 136 6.93 -12.18 5.99
CA ALA A 136 7.65 -11.17 6.78
C ALA A 136 8.03 -11.68 8.17
N GLY A 137 7.31 -12.68 8.70
CA GLY A 137 7.54 -13.19 10.05
C GLY A 137 6.99 -12.28 11.15
N ARG A 138 6.16 -11.29 10.81
CA ARG A 138 5.53 -10.36 11.75
C ARG A 138 4.16 -9.93 11.23
N ALA A 139 3.35 -9.38 12.12
CA ALA A 139 2.04 -8.83 11.76
C ALA A 139 2.16 -7.33 11.42
N TRP A 140 1.27 -6.85 10.56
CA TRP A 140 1.14 -5.43 10.26
C TRP A 140 0.47 -4.71 11.43
N SER A 141 1.06 -3.60 11.89
CA SER A 141 0.58 -2.86 13.06
C SER A 141 0.06 -1.47 12.68
N ALA A 142 -0.63 -0.81 13.61
CA ALA A 142 -1.04 0.58 13.44
C ALA A 142 0.16 1.52 13.28
N GLN A 143 1.27 1.22 13.92
CA GLN A 143 2.53 1.96 13.77
C GLN A 143 3.07 1.82 12.34
N ASP A 144 3.04 0.60 11.79
CA ASP A 144 3.43 0.35 10.40
C ASP A 144 2.57 1.18 9.44
N ALA A 145 1.26 1.22 9.68
CA ALA A 145 0.33 2.00 8.87
C ALA A 145 0.66 3.50 8.90
N ALA A 146 0.93 4.05 10.09
CA ALA A 146 1.26 5.48 10.24
C ALA A 146 2.56 5.84 9.51
N VAL A 147 3.59 5.01 9.64
CA VAL A 147 4.89 5.22 8.99
C VAL A 147 4.76 5.06 7.47
N SER A 148 4.04 4.05 7.02
CA SER A 148 3.78 3.83 5.59
C SER A 148 3.06 5.02 4.95
N ARG A 149 2.05 5.57 5.61
CA ARG A 149 1.34 6.77 5.15
C ARG A 149 2.32 7.92 4.95
N GLN A 150 3.20 8.15 5.92
CA GLN A 150 4.19 9.22 5.87
C GLN A 150 5.15 9.04 4.70
N ARG A 151 5.66 7.83 4.50
CA ARG A 151 6.57 7.51 3.40
C ARG A 151 5.90 7.69 2.03
N HIS A 152 4.63 7.27 1.93
CA HIS A 152 3.87 7.45 0.69
C HIS A 152 3.63 8.92 0.37
N ARG A 153 3.33 9.74 1.37
CA ARG A 153 3.19 11.20 1.19
C ARG A 153 4.49 11.82 0.70
N SER A 154 5.63 11.40 1.25
CA SER A 154 6.95 11.86 0.80
C SER A 154 7.23 11.43 -0.64
N HIS A 155 6.89 10.19 -0.99
CA HIS A 155 7.01 9.66 -2.35
C HIS A 155 6.21 10.50 -3.35
N LEU A 156 4.95 10.81 -3.04
CA LEU A 156 4.11 11.63 -3.90
C LEU A 156 4.64 13.05 -4.05
N ALA A 157 5.14 13.65 -2.98
CA ALA A 157 5.71 14.99 -3.02
C ALA A 157 6.95 15.05 -3.92
N LEU A 158 7.83 14.04 -3.83
CA LEU A 158 9.02 13.95 -4.69
C LEU A 158 8.63 13.73 -6.16
N SER A 159 7.61 12.94 -6.43
CA SER A 159 7.11 12.73 -7.79
C SER A 159 6.61 14.02 -8.43
N LEU A 160 5.92 14.87 -7.66
CA LEU A 160 5.44 16.16 -8.13
C LEU A 160 6.58 17.12 -8.45
N ILE A 161 7.66 17.10 -7.67
CA ILE A 161 8.86 17.91 -7.92
C ILE A 161 9.48 17.53 -9.25
N HIS A 162 9.58 16.24 -9.57
CA HIS A 162 10.14 15.78 -10.83
C HIS A 162 9.27 16.14 -12.04
N ILE A 163 7.96 16.16 -11.88
CA ILE A 163 7.05 16.55 -12.97
C ILE A 163 7.15 18.03 -13.30
N SER A 164 7.47 18.87 -12.33
CA SER A 164 7.55 20.33 -12.51
C SER A 164 8.87 20.80 -13.13
N GLU A 165 9.84 19.92 -13.32
CA GLU A 165 11.10 20.19 -14.02
C GLU A 165 10.99 19.85 -15.50
#